data_71d368da9bd3156a1c79d65b8a12f481
#
_entry.id   71d368da9bd3156a1c79d65b8a12f481
#
_cell.length_a   1.000
_cell.length_b   1.000
_cell.length_c   1.000
_cell.angle_alpha   90.00
_cell.angle_beta   90.00
_cell.angle_gamma   90.00
#
_symmetry.space_group_name_H-M   'P 1'
#
loop_
_entity.id
_entity.type
_entity.pdbx_description
1 polymer ?
#
loop_
_entity_poly.entity_id
_entity_poly.type
_entity_poly.pdbx_seq_one_letter_code
_entity_poly.pdbx_strand_id
1 'polypeptide(L)'
;PKGKEVAFIMRGDVYVTSIDYKTTKQITNTPDQERDISFAPDGRTLVYSSERNGLWQLYTSTIVRKEEKQFTYATELKEERLTKSNIASFQPQYSPDGKEIAFLENRTAIRVINLKSKAVRTVMDAKYQYSYADGDQWFQWSPDSQWILSDFIGIGGWNNKDVVLLKADGKGEMVNLTESGYSDSNAKWVLGGKAMIWNSDRAGYRSHGSWGSEDDTYIMFFDVDAYNRFLMSKEDIALLEEAEKAEKAEKEKAKKEKAEKKEDTKDSKKKTNQNENAKKDSTEVNPLTFDLENRFDRIVRLTVNSSRLGDAVMSPKGDILYYLAAFEGDYDLWEHKLKENTTKILLKGVGGGSLIPDKEGKNIFMCTGGRLKKIEIAGSKITPIEFEAFFDYRPYDERAYIFDHVCQQVNDKFYIADLHGVDWKGYKKAYERFLPHISNNYDFTEMLSELLGELNGSHTGARFAAGGSAMPTATLGVFYDESYDGAGLKIKEIMKQSPFTQKKTEVKAGCIIEKVDGTAIEAGADYFPLFEGKVGR
;
A
#
# COMPACT_ATOMS: atom_id res chain seq x y z
N PRO A 1 5.92 9.95 11.13
CA PRO A 1 5.40 10.99 11.99
C PRO A 1 6.12 12.31 11.72
N LYS A 2 5.39 13.38 11.55
CA LYS A 2 5.88 14.71 11.12
C LYS A 2 6.62 14.72 9.76
N GLY A 3 6.46 13.68 8.93
CA GLY A 3 7.04 13.62 7.59
C GLY A 3 8.57 13.72 7.56
N LYS A 4 9.27 13.15 8.54
CA LYS A 4 10.74 13.17 8.62
C LYS A 4 11.38 11.82 8.35
N GLU A 5 10.64 10.74 8.52
CA GLU A 5 11.10 9.37 8.33
C GLU A 5 10.05 8.55 7.59
N VAL A 6 10.50 7.59 6.81
CA VAL A 6 9.68 6.56 6.15
C VAL A 6 10.14 5.21 6.64
N ALA A 7 9.20 4.36 7.06
CA ALA A 7 9.45 2.96 7.35
C ALA A 7 9.03 2.11 6.16
N PHE A 8 9.80 1.09 5.84
CA PHE A 8 9.54 0.15 4.75
C PHE A 8 10.08 -1.25 5.08
N ILE A 9 9.61 -2.23 4.33
CA ILE A 9 10.10 -3.62 4.41
C ILE A 9 11.04 -3.87 3.24
N MET A 10 12.17 -4.47 3.54
CA MET A 10 13.09 -4.97 2.54
C MET A 10 13.55 -6.38 2.94
N ARG A 11 13.27 -7.36 2.07
CA ARG A 11 13.57 -8.79 2.27
C ARG A 11 13.10 -9.35 3.64
N GLY A 12 11.93 -8.94 4.08
CA GLY A 12 11.33 -9.39 5.33
C GLY A 12 11.68 -8.54 6.55
N ASP A 13 12.72 -7.72 6.52
CA ASP A 13 13.09 -6.87 7.65
C ASP A 13 12.53 -5.46 7.56
N VAL A 14 12.29 -4.85 8.73
CA VAL A 14 11.84 -3.47 8.89
C VAL A 14 13.03 -2.51 8.84
N TYR A 15 12.92 -1.50 7.99
CA TYR A 15 13.88 -0.39 7.86
C TYR A 15 13.19 0.94 8.06
N VAL A 16 13.95 1.92 8.52
CA VAL A 16 13.53 3.33 8.57
C VAL A 16 14.58 4.20 7.91
N THR A 17 14.16 5.09 7.02
CA THR A 17 15.04 6.04 6.35
C THR A 17 14.60 7.48 6.61
N SER A 18 15.57 8.39 6.67
CA SER A 18 15.32 9.84 6.70
C SER A 18 14.85 10.33 5.33
N ILE A 19 13.89 11.25 5.32
CA ILE A 19 13.41 11.89 4.08
C ILE A 19 14.40 12.95 3.57
N ASP A 20 15.01 13.66 4.50
CA ASP A 20 15.90 14.78 4.19
C ASP A 20 17.37 14.34 3.99
N TYR A 21 17.73 13.15 4.53
CA TYR A 21 19.09 12.60 4.49
C TYR A 21 19.02 11.11 4.11
N LYS A 22 20.06 10.58 3.50
CA LYS A 22 20.11 9.17 3.08
C LYS A 22 20.34 8.17 4.23
N THR A 23 20.28 8.64 5.48
CA THR A 23 20.52 7.77 6.65
C THR A 23 19.40 6.77 6.78
N THR A 24 19.75 5.49 6.71
CA THR A 24 18.82 4.37 6.84
C THR A 24 19.26 3.48 7.99
N LYS A 25 18.31 2.99 8.77
CA LYS A 25 18.55 2.06 9.87
C LYS A 25 17.70 0.82 9.71
N GLN A 26 18.33 -0.34 9.83
CA GLN A 26 17.65 -1.63 10.00
C GLN A 26 17.10 -1.72 11.43
N ILE A 27 15.82 -2.02 11.56
CA ILE A 27 15.11 -2.12 12.84
C ILE A 27 15.02 -3.57 13.31
N THR A 28 14.74 -4.49 12.39
CA THR A 28 14.74 -5.93 12.64
C THR A 28 15.84 -6.60 11.84
N ASN A 29 16.35 -7.72 12.34
CA ASN A 29 17.30 -8.57 11.64
C ASN A 29 17.02 -10.00 12.08
N THR A 30 16.00 -10.60 11.49
CA THR A 30 15.52 -11.95 11.82
C THR A 30 15.50 -12.82 10.58
N PRO A 31 15.55 -14.15 10.70
CA PRO A 31 15.34 -15.03 9.55
C PRO A 31 13.88 -15.06 9.08
N ASP A 32 12.95 -14.61 9.92
CA ASP A 32 11.53 -14.62 9.68
C ASP A 32 11.09 -13.35 8.93
N GLN A 33 9.85 -13.31 8.47
CA GLN A 33 9.31 -12.17 7.73
C GLN A 33 8.55 -11.21 8.65
N GLU A 34 8.81 -9.91 8.50
CA GLU A 34 8.02 -8.82 9.02
C GLU A 34 7.17 -8.18 7.93
N ARG A 35 5.97 -7.67 8.29
CA ARG A 35 5.02 -6.97 7.41
C ARG A 35 4.26 -5.87 8.14
N ASP A 36 3.51 -5.08 7.38
CA ASP A 36 2.42 -4.20 7.87
C ASP A 36 2.86 -3.21 8.96
N ILE A 37 3.74 -2.30 8.59
CA ILE A 37 4.31 -1.34 9.53
C ILE A 37 3.35 -0.19 9.79
N SER A 38 3.19 0.20 11.06
CA SER A 38 2.51 1.44 11.45
C SER A 38 3.31 2.19 12.50
N PHE A 39 3.45 3.52 12.31
CA PHE A 39 4.04 4.39 13.34
C PHE A 39 3.01 4.74 14.39
N ALA A 40 3.43 4.76 15.66
CA ALA A 40 2.68 5.46 16.68
C ALA A 40 2.62 6.97 16.36
N PRO A 41 1.54 7.69 16.76
CA PRO A 41 1.38 9.11 16.46
C PRO A 41 2.49 10.01 17.00
N ASP A 42 3.18 9.58 18.07
CA ASP A 42 4.33 10.28 18.64
C ASP A 42 5.64 10.09 17.83
N GLY A 43 5.65 9.12 16.92
CA GLY A 43 6.78 8.77 16.07
C GLY A 43 7.91 8.04 16.77
N ARG A 44 7.69 7.52 17.97
CA ARG A 44 8.72 6.87 18.79
C ARG A 44 8.59 5.36 18.85
N THR A 45 7.47 4.82 18.36
CA THR A 45 7.20 3.39 18.34
C THR A 45 6.73 2.99 16.94
N LEU A 46 7.21 1.87 16.45
CA LEU A 46 6.70 1.13 15.32
C LEU A 46 5.94 -0.09 15.83
N VAL A 47 4.84 -0.42 15.16
CA VAL A 47 4.21 -1.74 15.27
C VAL A 47 4.27 -2.42 13.93
N TYR A 48 4.48 -3.72 13.92
CA TYR A 48 4.54 -4.55 12.72
C TYR A 48 4.10 -5.99 13.03
N SER A 49 3.72 -6.73 11.99
CA SER A 49 3.47 -8.16 12.07
C SER A 49 4.77 -8.93 11.82
N SER A 50 5.03 -9.99 12.57
CA SER A 50 6.18 -10.89 12.36
C SER A 50 5.76 -12.35 12.49
N GLU A 51 6.27 -13.21 11.60
CA GLU A 51 5.94 -14.65 11.54
C GLU A 51 6.86 -15.52 12.42
N ARG A 52 7.50 -14.94 13.40
CA ARG A 52 8.43 -15.66 14.28
C ARG A 52 7.77 -16.87 14.94
N ASN A 53 8.48 -17.99 14.91
CA ASN A 53 8.00 -19.29 15.36
C ASN A 53 6.78 -19.83 14.56
N GLY A 54 6.69 -19.49 13.28
CA GLY A 54 5.66 -19.98 12.37
C GLY A 54 4.26 -19.45 12.64
N LEU A 55 4.13 -18.34 13.40
CA LEU A 55 2.83 -17.71 13.66
C LEU A 55 2.95 -16.19 13.66
N TRP A 56 2.17 -15.56 12.80
CA TRP A 56 2.09 -14.10 12.75
C TRP A 56 1.60 -13.49 14.05
N GLN A 57 2.39 -12.61 14.62
CA GLN A 57 2.05 -11.86 15.83
C GLN A 57 2.49 -10.41 15.69
N LEU A 58 1.90 -9.54 16.49
CA LEU A 58 2.27 -8.13 16.52
C LEU A 58 3.47 -7.91 17.44
N TYR A 59 4.42 -7.14 16.94
CA TYR A 59 5.60 -6.69 17.67
C TYR A 59 5.67 -5.16 17.64
N THR A 60 6.28 -4.59 18.65
CA THR A 60 6.57 -3.16 18.70
C THR A 60 8.06 -2.94 18.87
N SER A 61 8.62 -1.93 18.18
CA SER A 61 9.98 -1.45 18.40
C SER A 61 9.92 0.01 18.83
N THR A 62 10.48 0.34 19.99
CA THR A 62 10.38 1.67 20.63
C THR A 62 11.75 2.27 20.87
N ILE A 63 11.92 3.56 20.57
CA ILE A 63 13.10 4.35 20.92
C ILE A 63 13.17 4.52 22.44
N VAL A 64 14.22 3.98 23.10
CA VAL A 64 14.37 3.97 24.57
C VAL A 64 14.72 5.35 25.10
N ARG A 65 15.74 5.98 24.54
CA ARG A 65 16.27 7.25 25.06
C ARG A 65 15.36 8.42 24.72
N LYS A 66 14.96 9.21 25.72
CA LYS A 66 13.99 10.31 25.57
C LYS A 66 14.47 11.45 24.68
N GLU A 67 15.78 11.71 24.67
CA GLU A 67 16.44 12.72 23.86
C GLU A 67 16.45 12.38 22.37
N GLU A 68 16.45 11.09 22.02
CA GLU A 68 16.42 10.62 20.65
C GLU A 68 15.00 10.72 20.08
N LYS A 69 14.82 11.38 18.96
CA LYS A 69 13.51 11.71 18.37
C LYS A 69 13.19 10.94 17.10
N GLN A 70 14.18 10.28 16.51
CA GLN A 70 14.09 9.61 15.21
C GLN A 70 14.74 8.25 15.30
N PHE A 71 14.15 7.28 14.59
CA PHE A 71 14.67 5.91 14.51
C PHE A 71 16.04 5.85 13.85
N THR A 72 16.25 6.66 12.79
CA THR A 72 17.52 6.68 12.03
C THR A 72 18.73 7.02 12.90
N TYR A 73 18.53 7.72 14.00
CA TYR A 73 19.59 8.13 14.96
C TYR A 73 19.47 7.45 16.32
N ALA A 74 18.43 6.65 16.55
CA ALA A 74 18.25 5.96 17.81
C ALA A 74 19.40 4.99 18.09
N THR A 75 20.00 5.07 19.26
CA THR A 75 21.12 4.20 19.66
C THR A 75 20.65 2.94 20.36
N GLU A 76 19.43 2.99 20.94
CA GLU A 76 18.85 1.87 21.67
C GLU A 76 17.36 1.74 21.34
N LEU A 77 16.97 0.55 20.90
CA LEU A 77 15.58 0.18 20.61
C LEU A 77 15.15 -0.94 21.53
N LYS A 78 13.93 -0.88 22.02
CA LYS A 78 13.29 -1.96 22.76
C LYS A 78 12.23 -2.61 21.91
N GLU A 79 12.39 -3.89 21.64
CA GLU A 79 11.37 -4.69 20.99
C GLU A 79 10.50 -5.42 22.01
N GLU A 80 9.21 -5.49 21.74
CA GLU A 80 8.23 -6.21 22.55
C GLU A 80 7.21 -6.94 21.69
N ARG A 81 6.93 -8.22 21.98
CA ARG A 81 5.78 -8.92 21.40
C ARG A 81 4.49 -8.44 22.06
N LEU A 82 3.59 -7.89 21.26
CA LEU A 82 2.34 -7.27 21.72
C LEU A 82 1.22 -8.30 21.87
N THR A 83 1.00 -9.18 20.87
CA THR A 83 -0.01 -10.24 20.90
C THR A 83 0.61 -11.58 21.28
N LYS A 84 -0.12 -12.41 22.03
CA LYS A 84 0.36 -13.71 22.55
C LYS A 84 -0.69 -14.81 22.35
N SER A 85 -1.60 -14.66 21.39
CA SER A 85 -2.61 -15.66 21.07
C SER A 85 -2.00 -16.80 20.23
N ASN A 86 -2.77 -17.88 20.07
CA ASN A 86 -2.47 -18.97 19.14
C ASN A 86 -3.10 -18.72 17.75
N ILE A 87 -3.57 -17.51 17.50
CA ILE A 87 -4.21 -17.10 16.25
C ILE A 87 -3.35 -16.01 15.61
N ALA A 88 -3.17 -16.08 14.31
CA ALA A 88 -2.39 -15.11 13.56
C ALA A 88 -2.95 -13.70 13.65
N SER A 89 -2.07 -12.70 13.76
CA SER A 89 -2.38 -11.28 13.88
C SER A 89 -1.66 -10.49 12.79
N PHE A 90 -2.42 -9.70 11.99
CA PHE A 90 -1.94 -8.99 10.81
C PHE A 90 -2.34 -7.51 10.81
N GLN A 91 -1.73 -6.74 9.92
CA GLN A 91 -2.10 -5.36 9.55
C GLN A 91 -2.36 -4.43 10.73
N PRO A 92 -1.43 -4.30 11.70
CA PRO A 92 -1.66 -3.41 12.83
C PRO A 92 -1.70 -1.94 12.40
N GLN A 93 -2.66 -1.19 12.92
CA GLN A 93 -2.78 0.25 12.74
C GLN A 93 -3.02 0.95 14.07
N TYR A 94 -2.17 1.92 14.41
CA TYR A 94 -2.41 2.77 15.58
C TYR A 94 -3.67 3.62 15.40
N SER A 95 -4.45 3.75 16.46
CA SER A 95 -5.46 4.81 16.55
C SER A 95 -4.77 6.18 16.50
N PRO A 96 -5.39 7.23 15.91
CA PRO A 96 -4.81 8.58 15.85
C PRO A 96 -4.42 9.18 17.20
N ASP A 97 -5.09 8.78 18.29
CA ASP A 97 -4.76 9.19 19.66
C ASP A 97 -3.66 8.35 20.32
N GLY A 98 -3.20 7.28 19.65
CA GLY A 98 -2.11 6.42 20.08
C GLY A 98 -2.41 5.50 21.25
N LYS A 99 -3.67 5.34 21.64
CA LYS A 99 -4.04 4.53 22.81
C LYS A 99 -4.35 3.08 22.48
N GLU A 100 -4.68 2.81 21.21
CA GLU A 100 -5.15 1.52 20.75
C GLU A 100 -4.50 1.15 19.42
N ILE A 101 -4.53 -0.15 19.09
CA ILE A 101 -4.14 -0.69 17.78
C ILE A 101 -5.27 -1.57 17.29
N ALA A 102 -5.77 -1.29 16.07
CA ALA A 102 -6.62 -2.20 15.32
C ALA A 102 -5.75 -3.17 14.52
N PHE A 103 -6.20 -4.41 14.38
CA PHE A 103 -5.50 -5.44 13.63
C PHE A 103 -6.46 -6.51 13.13
N LEU A 104 -6.03 -7.32 12.17
CA LEU A 104 -6.77 -8.49 11.70
C LEU A 104 -6.35 -9.74 12.49
N GLU A 105 -7.29 -10.42 13.11
CA GLU A 105 -7.10 -11.75 13.64
C GLU A 105 -7.54 -12.77 12.58
N ASN A 106 -6.69 -13.75 12.30
CA ASN A 106 -6.91 -14.76 11.27
C ASN A 106 -7.33 -14.15 9.91
N ARG A 107 -6.71 -13.03 9.52
CA ARG A 107 -6.90 -12.28 8.25
C ARG A 107 -8.25 -11.60 8.05
N THR A 108 -9.27 -11.90 8.82
CA THR A 108 -10.66 -11.46 8.54
C THR A 108 -11.33 -10.72 9.68
N ALA A 109 -11.14 -11.13 10.94
CA ALA A 109 -11.76 -10.46 12.07
C ALA A 109 -11.03 -9.17 12.44
N ILE A 110 -11.72 -8.04 12.52
CA ILE A 110 -11.13 -6.79 13.02
C ILE A 110 -11.18 -6.78 14.55
N ARG A 111 -9.99 -6.73 15.14
CA ARG A 111 -9.77 -6.68 16.59
C ARG A 111 -9.12 -5.36 16.97
N VAL A 112 -9.36 -4.93 18.18
CA VAL A 112 -8.69 -3.75 18.75
C VAL A 112 -8.09 -4.11 20.10
N ILE A 113 -6.81 -3.82 20.28
CA ILE A 113 -6.09 -3.96 21.55
C ILE A 113 -5.88 -2.60 22.19
N ASN A 114 -6.25 -2.47 23.46
CA ASN A 114 -5.91 -1.30 24.26
C ASN A 114 -4.49 -1.43 24.82
N LEU A 115 -3.63 -0.46 24.50
CA LEU A 115 -2.20 -0.54 24.83
C LEU A 115 -1.89 -0.49 26.31
N LYS A 116 -2.75 0.14 27.12
CA LYS A 116 -2.57 0.24 28.57
C LYS A 116 -3.05 -1.02 29.30
N SER A 117 -4.28 -1.46 29.03
CA SER A 117 -4.88 -2.61 29.69
C SER A 117 -4.53 -3.95 29.07
N LYS A 118 -4.02 -3.95 27.83
CA LYS A 118 -3.80 -5.12 26.97
C LYS A 118 -5.08 -5.92 26.65
N ALA A 119 -6.25 -5.38 26.97
CA ALA A 119 -7.51 -5.99 26.63
C ALA A 119 -7.76 -5.93 25.12
N VAL A 120 -8.20 -7.05 24.55
CA VAL A 120 -8.56 -7.19 23.13
C VAL A 120 -10.08 -7.34 23.02
N ARG A 121 -10.68 -6.64 22.05
CA ARG A 121 -12.10 -6.73 21.72
C ARG A 121 -12.31 -6.96 20.22
N THR A 122 -13.44 -7.55 19.85
CA THR A 122 -13.87 -7.68 18.46
C THR A 122 -14.61 -6.42 18.06
N VAL A 123 -14.28 -5.89 16.87
CA VAL A 123 -14.99 -4.78 16.22
C VAL A 123 -15.82 -5.29 15.07
N MET A 124 -15.28 -6.24 14.29
CA MET A 124 -16.02 -6.93 13.23
C MET A 124 -15.69 -8.43 13.26
N ASP A 125 -16.73 -9.26 13.22
CA ASP A 125 -16.60 -10.72 13.19
C ASP A 125 -16.07 -11.20 11.84
N ALA A 126 -15.28 -12.29 11.83
CA ALA A 126 -14.68 -12.89 10.65
C ALA A 126 -15.68 -13.25 9.54
N LYS A 127 -16.92 -13.59 9.91
CA LYS A 127 -17.98 -14.00 8.93
C LYS A 127 -18.37 -12.90 7.95
N TYR A 128 -18.01 -11.63 8.24
CA TYR A 128 -18.28 -10.48 7.37
C TYR A 128 -17.13 -10.18 6.40
N GLN A 129 -16.10 -11.02 6.38
CA GLN A 129 -14.95 -10.86 5.49
C GLN A 129 -14.61 -12.17 4.79
N TYR A 130 -13.94 -12.03 3.66
CA TYR A 130 -13.31 -13.13 2.94
C TYR A 130 -11.91 -12.68 2.49
N SER A 131 -10.90 -13.51 2.73
CA SER A 131 -9.51 -13.19 2.37
C SER A 131 -8.95 -14.27 1.46
N TYR A 132 -8.39 -13.85 0.32
CA TYR A 132 -7.61 -14.69 -0.58
C TYR A 132 -6.15 -14.78 -0.16
N ALA A 133 -5.61 -13.64 0.29
CA ALA A 133 -4.20 -13.49 0.56
C ALA A 133 -3.98 -12.55 1.75
N ASP A 134 -2.81 -12.64 2.36
CA ASP A 134 -2.43 -11.73 3.42
C ASP A 134 -2.35 -10.30 2.86
N GLY A 135 -2.96 -9.35 3.54
CA GLY A 135 -2.95 -7.93 3.14
C GLY A 135 -4.06 -7.51 2.19
N ASP A 136 -5.02 -8.39 1.87
CA ASP A 136 -6.15 -8.09 0.96
C ASP A 136 -7.36 -7.43 1.63
N GLN A 137 -7.28 -7.16 2.92
CA GLN A 137 -8.32 -6.47 3.65
C GLN A 137 -7.97 -5.00 3.88
N TRP A 138 -8.98 -4.14 3.80
CA TRP A 138 -8.82 -2.72 4.03
C TRP A 138 -9.64 -2.28 5.24
N PHE A 139 -9.03 -1.51 6.12
CA PHE A 139 -9.70 -0.77 7.18
C PHE A 139 -8.91 0.48 7.55
N GLN A 140 -9.57 1.48 8.10
CA GLN A 140 -8.94 2.74 8.51
C GLN A 140 -9.65 3.36 9.71
N TRP A 141 -8.88 3.80 10.70
CA TRP A 141 -9.37 4.57 11.84
C TRP A 141 -9.91 5.94 11.42
N SER A 142 -10.99 6.39 12.06
CA SER A 142 -11.45 7.77 11.97
C SER A 142 -10.49 8.73 12.67
N PRO A 143 -10.45 10.02 12.27
CA PRO A 143 -9.58 11.03 12.89
C PRO A 143 -9.78 11.20 14.41
N ASP A 144 -10.97 10.95 14.92
CA ASP A 144 -11.31 11.02 16.35
C ASP A 144 -11.06 9.73 17.14
N SER A 145 -10.52 8.69 16.47
CA SER A 145 -10.25 7.37 17.07
C SER A 145 -11.47 6.61 17.59
N GLN A 146 -12.68 6.98 17.18
CA GLN A 146 -13.92 6.34 17.69
C GLN A 146 -14.57 5.39 16.68
N TRP A 147 -14.17 5.47 15.41
CA TRP A 147 -14.79 4.71 14.33
C TRP A 147 -13.74 4.07 13.44
N ILE A 148 -14.17 3.06 12.68
CA ILE A 148 -13.38 2.38 11.66
C ILE A 148 -14.22 2.26 10.40
N LEU A 149 -13.65 2.63 9.24
CA LEU A 149 -14.13 2.22 7.92
C LEU A 149 -13.46 0.91 7.54
N SER A 150 -14.21 0.00 6.94
CA SER A 150 -13.68 -1.25 6.40
C SER A 150 -14.44 -1.67 5.17
N ASP A 151 -13.74 -2.39 4.30
CA ASP A 151 -14.38 -3.21 3.28
C ASP A 151 -15.04 -4.41 3.98
N PHE A 152 -16.19 -4.90 3.49
CA PHE A 152 -16.86 -6.07 4.06
C PHE A 152 -17.76 -6.77 3.06
N ILE A 153 -18.19 -7.99 3.38
CA ILE A 153 -19.19 -8.71 2.62
C ILE A 153 -20.55 -8.07 2.87
N GLY A 154 -20.99 -7.25 1.91
CA GLY A 154 -22.27 -6.56 1.95
C GLY A 154 -23.31 -7.22 1.02
N ILE A 155 -24.04 -6.40 0.27
CA ILE A 155 -25.12 -6.84 -0.61
C ILE A 155 -24.58 -7.66 -1.79
N GLY A 156 -23.44 -7.27 -2.36
CA GLY A 156 -22.85 -7.91 -3.54
C GLY A 156 -22.11 -9.22 -3.27
N GLY A 157 -22.05 -9.65 -2.01
CA GLY A 157 -21.33 -10.85 -1.59
C GLY A 157 -19.80 -10.66 -1.50
N TRP A 158 -19.08 -11.76 -1.41
CA TRP A 158 -17.64 -11.75 -1.15
C TRP A 158 -16.79 -11.09 -2.26
N ASN A 159 -17.28 -11.09 -3.48
CA ASN A 159 -16.57 -10.60 -4.67
C ASN A 159 -16.86 -9.12 -4.96
N ASN A 160 -18.03 -8.65 -4.57
CA ASN A 160 -18.43 -7.24 -4.70
C ASN A 160 -18.64 -6.69 -3.30
N LYS A 161 -17.55 -6.20 -2.71
CA LYS A 161 -17.55 -5.69 -1.33
C LYS A 161 -18.30 -4.36 -1.23
N ASP A 162 -18.86 -4.10 -0.07
CA ASP A 162 -19.37 -2.79 0.34
C ASP A 162 -18.43 -2.16 1.38
N VAL A 163 -18.63 -0.88 1.67
CA VAL A 163 -17.95 -0.16 2.74
C VAL A 163 -18.83 -0.12 3.98
N VAL A 164 -18.28 -0.50 5.13
CA VAL A 164 -18.96 -0.49 6.42
C VAL A 164 -18.35 0.54 7.37
N LEU A 165 -19.22 1.21 8.15
CA LEU A 165 -18.85 2.04 9.29
C LEU A 165 -19.05 1.23 10.58
N LEU A 166 -17.99 1.15 11.38
CA LEU A 166 -17.92 0.38 12.61
C LEU A 166 -17.57 1.29 13.78
N LYS A 167 -18.23 1.10 14.92
CA LYS A 167 -17.82 1.75 16.15
C LYS A 167 -16.63 1.03 16.76
N ALA A 168 -15.55 1.75 17.02
CA ALA A 168 -14.27 1.15 17.44
C ALA A 168 -14.32 0.49 18.83
N ASP A 169 -15.33 0.83 19.66
CA ASP A 169 -15.56 0.16 20.94
C ASP A 169 -16.17 -1.25 20.80
N GLY A 170 -16.50 -1.66 19.58
CA GLY A 170 -17.13 -2.95 19.28
C GLY A 170 -18.59 -3.05 19.71
N LYS A 171 -19.22 -1.92 20.02
CA LYS A 171 -20.62 -1.85 20.43
C LYS A 171 -21.44 -1.10 19.40
N GLY A 172 -22.65 -1.56 19.18
CA GLY A 172 -23.57 -0.95 18.23
C GLY A 172 -23.67 -1.71 16.90
N GLU A 173 -24.54 -1.23 16.04
CA GLU A 173 -24.79 -1.83 14.74
C GLU A 173 -23.72 -1.43 13.75
N MET A 174 -23.40 -2.35 12.84
CA MET A 174 -22.59 -2.08 11.66
C MET A 174 -23.46 -1.36 10.63
N VAL A 175 -22.99 -0.25 10.09
CA VAL A 175 -23.73 0.50 9.08
C VAL A 175 -23.08 0.27 7.71
N ASN A 176 -23.78 -0.44 6.81
CA ASN A 176 -23.38 -0.52 5.41
C ASN A 176 -23.54 0.87 4.79
N LEU A 177 -22.47 1.49 4.36
CA LEU A 177 -22.48 2.85 3.82
C LEU A 177 -22.85 2.89 2.35
N THR A 178 -22.40 1.92 1.56
CA THR A 178 -22.53 1.95 0.10
C THR A 178 -23.71 1.15 -0.43
N GLU A 179 -24.12 0.10 0.26
CA GLU A 179 -25.30 -0.73 -0.04
C GLU A 179 -25.46 -1.01 -1.53
N SER A 180 -24.39 -1.47 -2.19
CA SER A 180 -24.34 -1.60 -3.63
C SER A 180 -24.04 -3.03 -4.07
N GLY A 181 -24.45 -3.39 -5.27
CA GLY A 181 -24.04 -4.65 -5.89
C GLY A 181 -22.72 -4.53 -6.67
N TYR A 182 -21.99 -3.44 -6.50
CA TYR A 182 -20.71 -3.13 -7.13
C TYR A 182 -19.55 -3.46 -6.21
N SER A 183 -18.32 -3.40 -6.72
CA SER A 183 -17.13 -3.58 -5.90
C SER A 183 -16.71 -2.22 -5.33
N ASP A 184 -17.11 -1.96 -4.09
CA ASP A 184 -16.78 -0.74 -3.35
C ASP A 184 -15.66 -1.05 -2.34
N SER A 185 -14.52 -0.35 -2.41
CA SER A 185 -13.33 -0.69 -1.63
C SER A 185 -12.43 0.50 -1.34
N ASN A 186 -11.43 0.28 -0.46
CA ASN A 186 -10.38 1.24 -0.12
C ASN A 186 -10.89 2.58 0.39
N ALA A 187 -11.92 2.56 1.23
CA ALA A 187 -12.52 3.77 1.77
C ALA A 187 -11.56 4.55 2.66
N LYS A 188 -11.44 5.86 2.44
CA LYS A 188 -10.58 6.76 3.20
C LYS A 188 -11.35 7.94 3.75
N TRP A 189 -11.08 8.28 5.01
CA TRP A 189 -11.59 9.50 5.62
C TRP A 189 -10.99 10.73 4.95
N VAL A 190 -11.83 11.70 4.63
CA VAL A 190 -11.43 13.01 4.10
C VAL A 190 -12.16 14.14 4.82
N LEU A 191 -11.73 15.38 4.63
CA LEU A 191 -12.34 16.57 5.23
C LEU A 191 -12.47 16.48 6.75
N GLY A 192 -11.46 15.90 7.43
CA GLY A 192 -11.46 15.74 8.88
C GLY A 192 -12.50 14.76 9.41
N GLY A 193 -12.98 13.83 8.58
CA GLY A 193 -13.99 12.82 8.93
C GLY A 193 -15.41 13.18 8.53
N LYS A 194 -15.62 14.34 7.87
CA LYS A 194 -16.93 14.77 7.38
C LYS A 194 -17.37 14.07 6.11
N ALA A 195 -16.46 13.36 5.44
CA ALA A 195 -16.70 12.58 4.24
C ALA A 195 -15.73 11.40 4.14
N MET A 196 -16.05 10.47 3.26
CA MET A 196 -15.14 9.43 2.80
C MET A 196 -15.01 9.46 1.30
N ILE A 197 -13.85 9.04 0.77
CA ILE A 197 -13.68 8.65 -0.63
C ILE A 197 -13.48 7.14 -0.69
N TRP A 198 -13.91 6.51 -1.78
CA TRP A 198 -13.68 5.08 -2.02
C TRP A 198 -13.61 4.79 -3.52
N ASN A 199 -13.13 3.61 -3.87
CA ASN A 199 -13.09 3.12 -5.25
C ASN A 199 -14.32 2.27 -5.54
N SER A 200 -14.88 2.39 -6.75
CA SER A 200 -16.04 1.63 -7.19
C SER A 200 -16.02 1.38 -8.69
N ASP A 201 -16.41 0.19 -9.10
CA ASP A 201 -16.54 -0.22 -10.50
C ASP A 201 -17.94 0.07 -11.10
N ARG A 202 -18.76 0.88 -10.41
CA ARG A 202 -20.17 1.11 -10.77
C ARG A 202 -20.39 1.86 -12.07
N ALA A 203 -19.42 2.63 -12.55
CA ALA A 203 -19.50 3.40 -13.80
C ALA A 203 -18.54 2.92 -14.88
N GLY A 204 -17.54 2.10 -14.53
CA GLY A 204 -16.52 1.61 -15.43
C GLY A 204 -16.91 0.31 -16.14
N TYR A 205 -16.02 -0.15 -17.02
CA TYR A 205 -16.12 -1.49 -17.58
C TYR A 205 -16.02 -2.55 -16.49
N ARG A 206 -16.90 -3.53 -16.52
CA ARG A 206 -16.90 -4.66 -15.57
C ARG A 206 -16.62 -5.96 -16.30
N SER A 207 -15.54 -6.59 -15.91
CA SER A 207 -15.20 -7.93 -16.34
C SER A 207 -15.93 -8.99 -15.52
N HIS A 208 -15.73 -10.27 -15.85
CA HIS A 208 -16.27 -11.40 -15.11
C HIS A 208 -15.85 -11.33 -13.63
N GLY A 209 -16.80 -11.33 -12.72
CA GLY A 209 -16.56 -11.28 -11.29
C GLY A 209 -15.84 -10.02 -10.82
N SER A 210 -15.94 -8.90 -11.52
CA SER A 210 -15.22 -7.65 -11.29
C SER A 210 -13.68 -7.75 -11.38
N TRP A 211 -13.14 -8.83 -11.87
CA TRP A 211 -11.71 -8.96 -12.13
C TRP A 211 -11.31 -8.19 -13.39
N GLY A 212 -10.35 -7.26 -13.23
CA GLY A 212 -9.93 -6.39 -14.32
C GLY A 212 -10.96 -5.33 -14.69
N SER A 213 -11.86 -4.98 -13.77
CA SER A 213 -12.78 -3.87 -13.92
C SER A 213 -12.05 -2.53 -13.95
N GLU A 214 -12.71 -1.54 -14.53
CA GLU A 214 -12.28 -0.15 -14.44
C GLU A 214 -13.04 0.53 -13.32
N ASP A 215 -12.30 1.19 -12.46
CA ASP A 215 -12.82 1.83 -11.25
C ASP A 215 -12.83 3.34 -11.36
N ASP A 216 -13.59 3.93 -10.47
CA ASP A 216 -13.67 5.36 -10.23
C ASP A 216 -13.53 5.67 -8.74
N THR A 217 -13.06 6.86 -8.43
CA THR A 217 -13.12 7.38 -7.06
C THR A 217 -14.42 8.17 -6.87
N TYR A 218 -15.15 7.82 -5.82
CA TYR A 218 -16.35 8.51 -5.36
C TYR A 218 -16.10 9.18 -4.01
N ILE A 219 -16.93 10.19 -3.68
CA ILE A 219 -16.99 10.78 -2.35
C ILE A 219 -18.44 10.70 -1.83
N MET A 220 -18.59 10.37 -0.54
CA MET A 220 -19.84 10.44 0.22
C MET A 220 -19.65 11.40 1.39
N PHE A 221 -20.58 12.34 1.55
CA PHE A 221 -20.56 13.30 2.65
C PHE A 221 -21.45 12.84 3.80
N PHE A 222 -20.89 12.82 5.01
CA PHE A 222 -21.59 12.56 6.27
C PHE A 222 -22.11 13.84 6.92
N ASP A 223 -21.61 14.99 6.49
CA ASP A 223 -21.95 16.33 6.98
C ASP A 223 -22.56 17.14 5.85
N VAL A 224 -23.80 17.63 6.06
CA VAL A 224 -24.56 18.36 5.04
C VAL A 224 -23.89 19.69 4.69
N ASP A 225 -23.32 20.39 5.68
CA ASP A 225 -22.66 21.66 5.45
C ASP A 225 -21.37 21.48 4.60
N ALA A 226 -20.63 20.37 4.85
CA ALA A 226 -19.50 20.02 4.01
C ALA A 226 -19.91 19.70 2.57
N TYR A 227 -21.05 19.01 2.36
CA TYR A 227 -21.61 18.75 1.04
C TYR A 227 -22.02 20.04 0.34
N ASN A 228 -22.76 20.92 1.02
CA ASN A 228 -23.19 22.21 0.47
C ASN A 228 -21.97 23.06 0.08
N ARG A 229 -20.93 23.13 0.94
CA ARG A 229 -19.68 23.83 0.64
C ARG A 229 -18.96 23.20 -0.57
N PHE A 230 -18.98 21.87 -0.69
CA PHE A 230 -18.42 21.17 -1.85
C PHE A 230 -19.14 21.51 -3.16
N LEU A 231 -20.42 21.80 -3.14
CA LEU A 231 -21.20 22.20 -4.32
C LEU A 231 -21.01 23.67 -4.71
N MET A 232 -20.55 24.53 -3.78
CA MET A 232 -20.33 25.97 -4.05
C MET A 232 -19.37 26.21 -5.21
N SER A 233 -19.59 27.29 -5.94
CA SER A 233 -18.64 27.78 -6.92
C SER A 233 -17.34 28.26 -6.27
N LYS A 234 -16.30 28.45 -7.07
CA LYS A 234 -15.02 29.01 -6.58
C LYS A 234 -15.20 30.43 -6.02
N GLU A 235 -16.08 31.22 -6.62
CA GLU A 235 -16.40 32.55 -6.17
C GLU A 235 -17.14 32.56 -4.83
N ASP A 236 -18.16 31.72 -4.67
CA ASP A 236 -18.91 31.61 -3.42
C ASP A 236 -18.00 31.15 -2.26
N ILE A 237 -17.07 30.23 -2.53
CA ILE A 237 -16.08 29.78 -1.52
C ILE A 237 -15.18 30.94 -1.11
N ALA A 238 -14.69 31.75 -2.07
CA ALA A 238 -13.83 32.88 -1.77
C ALA A 238 -14.54 33.91 -0.89
N LEU A 239 -15.78 34.25 -1.22
CA LEU A 239 -16.61 35.15 -0.42
C LEU A 239 -16.89 34.62 0.99
N LEU A 240 -17.17 33.32 1.11
CA LEU A 240 -17.36 32.67 2.40
C LEU A 240 -16.08 32.70 3.25
N GLU A 241 -14.93 32.42 2.66
CA GLU A 241 -13.62 32.48 3.36
C GLU A 241 -13.28 33.90 3.83
N GLU A 242 -13.62 34.92 3.06
CA GLU A 242 -13.48 36.33 3.47
C GLU A 242 -14.36 36.66 4.68
N ALA A 243 -15.62 36.24 4.65
CA ALA A 243 -16.55 36.42 5.76
C ALA A 243 -16.09 35.69 7.04
N GLU A 244 -15.66 34.42 6.91
CA GLU A 244 -15.10 33.64 8.03
C GLU A 244 -13.83 34.27 8.65
N LYS A 245 -12.96 34.87 7.81
CA LYS A 245 -11.76 35.58 8.27
C LYS A 245 -12.12 36.86 9.04
N ALA A 246 -13.12 37.62 8.53
CA ALA A 246 -13.59 38.82 9.19
C ALA A 246 -14.18 38.50 10.57
N GLU A 247 -15.05 37.49 10.66
CA GLU A 247 -15.65 37.05 11.92
C GLU A 247 -14.61 36.57 12.96
N LYS A 248 -13.58 35.81 12.49
CA LYS A 248 -12.47 35.39 13.36
C LYS A 248 -11.67 36.57 13.90
N ALA A 249 -11.39 37.54 13.03
CA ALA A 249 -10.68 38.75 13.43
C ALA A 249 -11.47 39.58 14.47
N GLU A 250 -12.78 39.68 14.32
CA GLU A 250 -13.67 40.34 15.31
C GLU A 250 -13.70 39.58 16.65
N LYS A 251 -13.82 38.24 16.62
CA LYS A 251 -13.77 37.40 17.81
C LYS A 251 -12.44 37.50 18.56
N GLU A 252 -11.32 37.59 17.82
CA GLU A 252 -9.99 37.80 18.42
C GLU A 252 -9.84 39.19 19.03
N LYS A 253 -10.34 40.24 18.36
CA LYS A 253 -10.38 41.60 18.92
C LYS A 253 -11.21 41.66 20.20
N ALA A 254 -12.39 41.07 20.19
CA ALA A 254 -13.28 41.02 21.36
C ALA A 254 -12.66 40.21 22.52
N LYS A 255 -11.86 39.15 22.25
CA LYS A 255 -11.10 38.42 23.27
C LYS A 255 -9.97 39.25 23.86
N LYS A 256 -9.22 40.00 23.02
CA LYS A 256 -8.14 40.90 23.48
C LYS A 256 -8.69 42.04 24.34
N GLU A 257 -9.77 42.72 23.93
CA GLU A 257 -10.43 43.76 24.70
C GLU A 257 -11.00 43.23 26.06
N LYS A 258 -11.49 41.98 26.08
CA LYS A 258 -11.91 41.36 27.36
C LYS A 258 -10.75 40.95 28.26
N ALA A 259 -9.56 40.68 27.68
CA ALA A 259 -8.35 40.38 28.44
C ALA A 259 -7.74 41.68 29.03
N GLU A 260 -7.68 42.77 28.24
CA GLU A 260 -7.21 44.06 28.70
C GLU A 260 -8.09 44.66 29.78
N LYS A 261 -9.42 44.56 29.68
CA LYS A 261 -10.37 44.94 30.74
C LYS A 261 -10.28 44.12 32.03
N LYS A 262 -9.63 42.94 31.99
CA LYS A 262 -9.39 42.11 33.19
C LYS A 262 -8.03 42.40 33.85
N GLU A 263 -7.08 43.02 33.15
CA GLU A 263 -5.80 43.48 33.74
C GLU A 263 -5.96 44.77 34.50
N ASP A 264 -6.82 45.72 34.08
CA ASP A 264 -7.08 46.97 34.79
C ASP A 264 -7.82 46.81 36.18
N THR A 265 -8.25 45.58 36.51
CA THR A 265 -8.93 45.29 37.79
C THR A 265 -8.11 44.43 38.76
N LYS A 266 -6.85 44.15 38.49
CA LYS A 266 -5.94 43.39 39.38
C LYS A 266 -4.64 44.10 39.69
N ASP A 267 -4.72 45.25 40.31
CA ASP A 267 -3.61 45.71 41.13
C ASP A 267 -3.90 45.35 42.58
N SER A 268 -3.21 44.37 43.07
CA SER A 268 -2.90 43.95 44.46
C SER A 268 -3.08 42.44 44.68
N LYS A 269 -1.99 41.68 44.43
CA LYS A 269 -1.38 40.69 45.33
C LYS A 269 -0.33 39.85 44.60
N LYS A 270 0.94 40.23 44.85
CA LYS A 270 2.09 39.36 44.64
C LYS A 270 1.98 38.10 45.49
N LYS A 271 2.14 36.93 44.90
CA LYS A 271 3.06 35.87 45.37
C LYS A 271 3.15 34.74 44.34
N THR A 272 4.36 34.61 43.84
CA THR A 272 5.12 33.42 43.40
C THR A 272 4.34 32.11 43.30
N ASN A 273 4.27 31.58 42.05
CA ASN A 273 4.60 30.18 41.78
C ASN A 273 4.98 30.05 40.29
N GLN A 274 6.26 29.74 40.07
CA GLN A 274 6.73 29.19 38.80
C GLN A 274 6.07 27.81 38.61
N ASN A 275 5.29 27.68 37.60
CA ASN A 275 4.98 26.38 37.01
C ASN A 275 5.09 26.50 35.49
N GLU A 276 6.02 25.75 34.98
CA GLU A 276 6.30 25.56 33.58
C GLU A 276 5.04 25.13 32.84
N ASN A 277 4.49 26.00 32.02
CA ASN A 277 3.48 25.65 31.04
C ASN A 277 4.17 24.92 29.88
N ALA A 278 4.33 23.61 30.00
CA ALA A 278 4.43 22.73 28.85
C ALA A 278 3.11 22.83 28.07
N LYS A 279 3.11 23.54 26.95
CA LYS A 279 2.04 23.49 25.96
C LYS A 279 1.85 22.01 25.57
N LYS A 280 0.83 21.36 26.14
CA LYS A 280 0.26 20.14 25.58
C LYS A 280 -0.35 20.50 24.23
N ASP A 281 0.31 20.08 23.19
CA ASP A 281 -0.21 20.06 21.82
C ASP A 281 -1.19 18.87 21.70
N SER A 282 -2.27 18.93 22.46
CA SER A 282 -3.41 18.04 22.29
C SER A 282 -4.46 18.81 21.49
N THR A 283 -4.40 18.70 20.18
CA THR A 283 -5.57 18.98 19.35
C THR A 283 -6.60 17.89 19.70
N GLU A 284 -7.46 18.16 20.67
CA GLU A 284 -8.67 17.35 20.89
C GLU A 284 -9.49 17.45 19.60
N VAL A 285 -9.54 16.35 18.86
CA VAL A 285 -10.42 16.23 17.71
C VAL A 285 -11.84 16.06 18.27
N ASN A 286 -12.76 16.95 17.90
CA ASN A 286 -14.15 16.82 18.31
C ASN A 286 -14.70 15.47 17.84
N PRO A 287 -15.55 14.80 18.65
CA PRO A 287 -16.23 13.58 18.25
C PRO A 287 -16.97 13.78 16.91
N LEU A 288 -16.80 12.82 16.00
CA LEU A 288 -17.49 12.85 14.73
C LEU A 288 -18.97 12.55 14.91
N THR A 289 -19.79 13.26 14.17
CA THR A 289 -21.23 13.01 14.04
C THR A 289 -21.54 12.75 12.57
N PHE A 290 -22.44 11.80 12.33
CA PHE A 290 -22.79 11.40 10.98
C PHE A 290 -24.29 11.62 10.75
N ASP A 291 -24.62 12.39 9.71
CA ASP A 291 -25.94 12.38 9.11
C ASP A 291 -25.94 11.29 8.03
N LEU A 292 -26.54 10.15 8.36
CA LEU A 292 -26.59 8.99 7.47
C LEU A 292 -27.95 8.88 6.76
N GLU A 293 -28.93 9.66 7.16
CA GLU A 293 -30.19 9.79 6.42
C GLU A 293 -29.93 10.47 5.06
N ASN A 294 -30.48 9.90 4.01
CA ASN A 294 -30.30 10.40 2.63
C ASN A 294 -28.83 10.54 2.18
N ARG A 295 -27.91 9.74 2.77
CA ARG A 295 -26.47 9.79 2.41
C ARG A 295 -26.19 9.51 0.94
N PHE A 296 -27.04 8.74 0.28
CA PHE A 296 -26.92 8.40 -1.14
C PHE A 296 -27.10 9.62 -2.05
N ASP A 297 -27.85 10.64 -1.63
CA ASP A 297 -28.01 11.90 -2.36
C ASP A 297 -26.76 12.78 -2.28
N ARG A 298 -25.81 12.43 -1.42
CA ARG A 298 -24.56 13.14 -1.19
C ARG A 298 -23.34 12.36 -1.67
N ILE A 299 -23.54 11.56 -2.74
CA ILE A 299 -22.47 10.85 -3.44
C ILE A 299 -22.10 11.60 -4.71
N VAL A 300 -20.81 11.83 -4.93
CA VAL A 300 -20.28 12.46 -6.14
C VAL A 300 -19.14 11.64 -6.71
N ARG A 301 -19.15 11.40 -8.03
CA ARG A 301 -18.00 10.82 -8.74
C ARG A 301 -16.92 11.89 -8.89
N LEU A 302 -15.67 11.56 -8.54
CA LEU A 302 -14.55 12.49 -8.56
C LEU A 302 -13.65 12.31 -9.78
N THR A 303 -13.48 11.10 -10.28
CA THR A 303 -12.69 10.82 -11.49
C THR A 303 -13.50 11.13 -12.75
N VAL A 304 -12.83 11.66 -13.76
CA VAL A 304 -13.48 12.02 -15.04
C VAL A 304 -13.76 10.80 -15.90
N ASN A 305 -12.79 9.88 -15.95
CA ASN A 305 -12.86 8.65 -16.73
C ASN A 305 -12.55 7.45 -15.82
N SER A 306 -13.26 6.36 -16.04
CA SER A 306 -12.98 5.08 -15.42
C SER A 306 -11.65 4.52 -15.95
N SER A 307 -10.91 3.80 -15.11
CA SER A 307 -9.61 3.25 -15.46
C SER A 307 -9.24 2.08 -14.55
N ARG A 308 -8.14 1.41 -14.86
CA ARG A 308 -7.47 0.63 -13.82
C ARG A 308 -6.95 1.63 -12.79
N LEU A 309 -7.68 1.74 -11.69
CA LEU A 309 -7.39 2.68 -10.61
C LEU A 309 -6.48 2.00 -9.58
N GLY A 310 -5.39 2.65 -9.21
CA GLY A 310 -4.50 2.18 -8.15
C GLY A 310 -4.95 2.74 -6.80
N ASP A 311 -4.49 3.92 -6.48
CA ASP A 311 -4.80 4.58 -5.22
C ASP A 311 -5.24 6.03 -5.46
N ALA A 312 -6.04 6.57 -4.55
CA ALA A 312 -6.50 7.95 -4.61
C ALA A 312 -6.43 8.63 -3.24
N VAL A 313 -6.06 9.91 -3.23
CA VAL A 313 -6.06 10.76 -2.03
C VAL A 313 -6.55 12.16 -2.38
N MET A 314 -7.21 12.80 -1.43
CA MET A 314 -7.75 14.13 -1.58
C MET A 314 -6.91 15.15 -0.79
N SER A 315 -6.77 16.36 -1.32
CA SER A 315 -6.20 17.49 -0.59
C SER A 315 -7.02 17.78 0.69
N PRO A 316 -6.42 18.34 1.76
CA PRO A 316 -7.14 18.63 3.01
C PRO A 316 -8.33 19.57 2.84
N LYS A 317 -8.29 20.44 1.83
CA LYS A 317 -9.41 21.35 1.49
C LYS A 317 -10.52 20.67 0.69
N GLY A 318 -10.29 19.48 0.15
CA GLY A 318 -11.25 18.77 -0.69
C GLY A 318 -11.40 19.35 -2.10
N ASP A 319 -10.41 20.09 -2.58
CA ASP A 319 -10.42 20.77 -3.88
C ASP A 319 -9.59 20.07 -4.95
N ILE A 320 -8.70 19.17 -4.57
CA ILE A 320 -7.82 18.43 -5.49
C ILE A 320 -7.85 16.94 -5.16
N LEU A 321 -8.04 16.11 -6.19
CA LEU A 321 -7.85 14.66 -6.13
C LEU A 321 -6.51 14.32 -6.80
N TYR A 322 -5.66 13.55 -6.12
CA TYR A 322 -4.48 12.88 -6.67
C TYR A 322 -4.78 11.39 -6.77
N TYR A 323 -4.51 10.79 -7.92
CA TYR A 323 -4.82 9.39 -8.12
C TYR A 323 -3.85 8.71 -9.08
N LEU A 324 -3.66 7.41 -8.90
CA LEU A 324 -2.89 6.53 -9.78
C LEU A 324 -3.86 5.84 -10.74
N ALA A 325 -3.73 6.09 -12.02
CA ALA A 325 -4.59 5.48 -13.04
C ALA A 325 -3.78 5.03 -14.25
N ALA A 326 -4.15 3.87 -14.78
CA ALA A 326 -3.57 3.32 -16.00
C ALA A 326 -4.66 3.23 -17.08
N PHE A 327 -4.59 4.15 -18.04
CA PHE A 327 -5.44 4.13 -19.23
C PHE A 327 -4.81 3.33 -20.36
N GLU A 328 -3.51 3.55 -20.60
CA GLU A 328 -2.72 2.88 -21.63
C GLU A 328 -1.37 2.45 -21.03
N GLY A 329 -1.20 1.16 -20.77
CA GLY A 329 0.07 0.62 -20.25
C GLY A 329 0.20 0.71 -18.75
N ASP A 330 1.20 1.43 -18.22
CA ASP A 330 1.52 1.53 -16.80
C ASP A 330 0.72 2.64 -16.11
N TYR A 331 0.78 2.67 -14.76
CA TYR A 331 0.13 3.71 -13.97
C TYR A 331 0.84 5.05 -14.10
N ASP A 332 0.04 6.10 -14.29
CA ASP A 332 0.44 7.50 -14.20
C ASP A 332 -0.11 8.13 -12.93
N LEU A 333 0.59 9.13 -12.38
CA LEU A 333 0.08 9.98 -11.32
C LEU A 333 -0.67 11.16 -11.93
N TRP A 334 -1.94 11.27 -11.58
CA TRP A 334 -2.85 12.32 -12.04
C TRP A 334 -3.20 13.30 -10.92
N GLU A 335 -3.43 14.57 -11.31
CA GLU A 335 -4.02 15.62 -10.49
C GLU A 335 -5.33 16.06 -11.15
N HIS A 336 -6.44 16.02 -10.41
CA HIS A 336 -7.70 16.58 -10.83
C HIS A 336 -8.14 17.69 -9.87
N LYS A 337 -8.23 18.92 -10.36
CA LYS A 337 -8.74 20.08 -9.62
C LYS A 337 -10.24 20.15 -9.77
N LEU A 338 -10.96 19.78 -8.73
CA LEU A 338 -12.39 19.54 -8.74
C LEU A 338 -13.22 20.80 -9.09
N LYS A 339 -12.81 21.97 -8.56
CA LYS A 339 -13.51 23.25 -8.81
C LYS A 339 -13.23 23.86 -10.18
N GLU A 340 -12.10 23.56 -10.74
CA GLU A 340 -11.67 24.03 -12.05
C GLU A 340 -12.03 23.03 -13.15
N ASN A 341 -12.43 21.83 -12.76
CA ASN A 341 -12.66 20.68 -13.64
C ASN A 341 -11.49 20.47 -14.63
N THR A 342 -10.26 20.55 -14.11
CA THR A 342 -9.05 20.40 -14.91
C THR A 342 -8.24 19.20 -14.43
N THR A 343 -7.82 18.37 -15.37
CA THR A 343 -7.06 17.16 -15.11
C THR A 343 -5.73 17.20 -15.84
N LYS A 344 -4.65 16.82 -15.16
CA LYS A 344 -3.32 16.70 -15.79
C LYS A 344 -2.53 15.53 -15.21
N ILE A 345 -1.64 14.98 -16.02
CA ILE A 345 -0.63 14.03 -15.58
C ILE A 345 0.49 14.80 -14.88
N LEU A 346 0.83 14.40 -13.65
CA LEU A 346 1.99 14.93 -12.93
C LEU A 346 3.24 14.12 -13.22
N LEU A 347 3.11 12.80 -13.34
CA LEU A 347 4.24 11.89 -13.57
C LEU A 347 3.76 10.66 -14.32
N LYS A 348 4.49 10.29 -15.39
CA LYS A 348 4.19 9.12 -16.22
C LYS A 348 4.96 7.88 -15.77
N GLY A 349 4.36 6.70 -15.98
CA GLY A 349 5.01 5.40 -15.84
C GLY A 349 5.56 5.18 -14.43
N VAL A 350 4.75 5.44 -13.40
CA VAL A 350 5.21 5.37 -12.00
C VAL A 350 5.05 3.98 -11.38
N GLY A 351 4.31 3.09 -12.04
CA GLY A 351 3.89 1.81 -11.47
C GLY A 351 2.74 1.93 -10.47
N GLY A 352 2.12 0.80 -10.16
CA GLY A 352 1.12 0.71 -9.10
C GLY A 352 1.74 0.93 -7.71
N GLY A 353 0.93 1.32 -6.73
CA GLY A 353 1.37 1.53 -5.36
C GLY A 353 0.43 2.42 -4.56
N SER A 354 0.96 3.07 -3.52
CA SER A 354 0.18 3.83 -2.54
C SER A 354 0.54 5.30 -2.50
N LEU A 355 -0.45 6.13 -2.21
CA LEU A 355 -0.35 7.56 -1.96
C LEU A 355 -0.67 7.83 -0.49
N ILE A 356 0.26 8.42 0.24
CA ILE A 356 0.12 8.67 1.68
C ILE A 356 0.27 10.17 1.95
N PRO A 357 -0.80 10.90 2.27
CA PRO A 357 -0.68 12.31 2.63
C PRO A 357 -0.02 12.45 4.01
N ASP A 358 0.76 13.51 4.19
CA ASP A 358 1.26 13.85 5.52
C ASP A 358 0.12 14.40 6.40
N LYS A 359 0.33 14.39 7.72
CA LYS A 359 -0.66 14.84 8.70
C LYS A 359 -1.08 16.32 8.49
N GLU A 360 -0.19 17.13 7.95
CA GLU A 360 -0.43 18.56 7.71
C GLU A 360 -1.07 18.81 6.33
N GLY A 361 -1.15 17.77 5.48
CA GLY A 361 -1.68 17.86 4.12
C GLY A 361 -0.87 18.75 3.19
N LYS A 362 0.43 18.92 3.47
CA LYS A 362 1.35 19.69 2.62
C LYS A 362 2.04 18.83 1.58
N ASN A 363 2.23 17.56 1.89
CA ASN A 363 2.93 16.61 1.03
C ASN A 363 2.16 15.31 0.88
N ILE A 364 2.36 14.65 -0.25
CA ILE A 364 1.97 13.27 -0.49
C ILE A 364 3.25 12.46 -0.66
N PHE A 365 3.38 11.36 0.09
CA PHE A 365 4.41 10.37 -0.12
C PHE A 365 3.87 9.29 -1.05
N MET A 366 4.64 9.00 -2.08
CA MET A 366 4.30 7.99 -3.08
C MET A 366 5.28 6.83 -2.98
N CYS A 367 4.76 5.63 -2.76
CA CYS A 367 5.49 4.37 -2.84
C CYS A 367 4.98 3.58 -4.04
N THR A 368 5.70 3.65 -5.15
CA THR A 368 5.30 3.03 -6.43
C THR A 368 6.51 2.41 -7.10
N GLY A 369 6.35 1.21 -7.70
CA GLY A 369 7.42 0.52 -8.39
C GLY A 369 8.70 0.34 -7.55
N GLY A 370 8.57 0.14 -6.25
CA GLY A 370 9.69 0.02 -5.31
C GLY A 370 10.48 1.33 -5.08
N ARG A 371 9.93 2.48 -5.49
CA ARG A 371 10.56 3.79 -5.34
C ARG A 371 9.73 4.70 -4.46
N LEU A 372 10.43 5.49 -3.62
CA LEU A 372 9.82 6.49 -2.75
C LEU A 372 9.98 7.88 -3.34
N LYS A 373 8.90 8.66 -3.33
CA LYS A 373 8.91 10.06 -3.78
C LYS A 373 8.06 10.92 -2.85
N LYS A 374 8.42 12.19 -2.73
CA LYS A 374 7.64 13.21 -2.05
C LYS A 374 7.07 14.20 -3.08
N ILE A 375 5.77 14.49 -2.99
CA ILE A 375 5.06 15.46 -3.81
C ILE A 375 4.62 16.61 -2.92
N GLU A 376 5.11 17.81 -3.17
CA GLU A 376 4.67 19.02 -2.49
C GLU A 376 3.38 19.52 -3.15
N ILE A 377 2.25 19.50 -2.41
CA ILE A 377 0.91 19.81 -2.96
C ILE A 377 0.83 21.23 -3.52
N ALA A 378 1.43 22.22 -2.85
CA ALA A 378 1.33 23.62 -3.23
C ALA A 378 1.91 23.96 -4.62
N GLY A 379 2.87 23.18 -5.10
CA GLY A 379 3.53 23.42 -6.39
C GLY A 379 3.63 22.18 -7.27
N SER A 380 3.04 21.06 -6.85
CA SER A 380 3.16 19.76 -7.50
C SER A 380 4.62 19.36 -7.78
N LYS A 381 5.54 19.82 -6.90
CA LYS A 381 6.97 19.50 -7.01
C LYS A 381 7.22 18.08 -6.53
N ILE A 382 7.84 17.27 -7.38
CA ILE A 382 8.16 15.88 -7.09
C ILE A 382 9.66 15.76 -6.80
N THR A 383 9.98 15.17 -5.65
CA THR A 383 11.36 14.93 -5.20
C THR A 383 11.53 13.46 -4.87
N PRO A 384 12.49 12.73 -5.45
CA PRO A 384 12.79 11.38 -5.05
C PRO A 384 13.30 11.35 -3.60
N ILE A 385 12.94 10.31 -2.85
CA ILE A 385 13.52 9.99 -1.56
C ILE A 385 14.52 8.87 -1.82
N GLU A 386 15.80 9.23 -1.78
CA GLU A 386 16.88 8.29 -1.97
C GLU A 386 17.31 7.72 -0.63
N PHE A 387 17.57 6.42 -0.59
CA PHE A 387 18.09 5.74 0.59
C PHE A 387 19.09 4.66 0.17
N GLU A 388 19.96 4.31 1.10
CA GLU A 388 20.85 3.17 0.99
C GLU A 388 20.55 2.24 2.17
N ALA A 389 20.26 0.98 1.87
CA ALA A 389 19.98 -0.02 2.89
C ALA A 389 20.84 -1.26 2.62
N PHE A 390 21.42 -1.78 3.69
CA PHE A 390 22.24 -2.99 3.64
C PHE A 390 21.52 -4.10 4.40
N PHE A 391 21.69 -5.34 3.94
CA PHE A 391 21.16 -6.52 4.59
C PHE A 391 22.16 -7.67 4.50
N ASP A 392 22.11 -8.57 5.46
CA ASP A 392 22.90 -9.79 5.45
C ASP A 392 22.19 -10.83 4.60
N TYR A 393 22.76 -11.17 3.45
CA TYR A 393 22.18 -12.18 2.57
C TYR A 393 22.52 -13.58 3.06
N ARG A 394 21.52 -14.28 3.60
CA ARG A 394 21.63 -15.65 4.14
C ARG A 394 20.74 -16.60 3.34
N PRO A 395 21.15 -17.01 2.15
CA PRO A 395 20.27 -17.75 1.23
C PRO A 395 19.80 -19.11 1.74
N TYR A 396 20.52 -19.74 2.62
CA TYR A 396 20.10 -21.02 3.21
C TYR A 396 19.01 -20.81 4.27
N ASP A 397 19.16 -19.84 5.15
CA ASP A 397 18.17 -19.50 6.17
C ASP A 397 16.88 -18.99 5.51
N GLU A 398 17.03 -18.17 4.46
CA GLU A 398 15.90 -17.65 3.69
C GLU A 398 15.11 -18.79 3.00
N ARG A 399 15.79 -19.76 2.38
CA ARG A 399 15.10 -20.92 1.78
C ARG A 399 14.42 -21.80 2.82
N ALA A 400 15.05 -22.02 3.97
CA ALA A 400 14.44 -22.76 5.07
C ALA A 400 13.17 -22.08 5.57
N TYR A 401 13.24 -20.76 5.79
CA TYR A 401 12.08 -19.97 6.16
C TYR A 401 10.96 -20.03 5.09
N ILE A 402 11.29 -19.82 3.80
CA ILE A 402 10.29 -19.86 2.70
C ILE A 402 9.63 -21.24 2.63
N PHE A 403 10.39 -22.32 2.82
CA PHE A 403 9.84 -23.68 2.84
C PHE A 403 8.83 -23.85 3.98
N ASP A 404 9.16 -23.44 5.19
CA ASP A 404 8.27 -23.49 6.34
C ASP A 404 7.02 -22.63 6.13
N HIS A 405 7.22 -21.41 5.61
CA HIS A 405 6.13 -20.48 5.28
C HIS A 405 5.17 -21.09 4.24
N VAL A 406 5.68 -21.68 3.14
CA VAL A 406 4.85 -22.34 2.13
C VAL A 406 4.02 -23.47 2.75
N CYS A 407 4.64 -24.31 3.58
CA CYS A 407 3.94 -25.39 4.26
C CYS A 407 2.84 -24.88 5.19
N GLN A 408 3.09 -23.79 5.92
CA GLN A 408 2.10 -23.18 6.79
C GLN A 408 0.96 -22.53 5.98
N GLN A 409 1.28 -21.84 4.88
CA GLN A 409 0.28 -21.22 4.01
C GLN A 409 -0.67 -22.24 3.39
N VAL A 410 -0.19 -23.44 3.08
CA VAL A 410 -1.05 -24.55 2.63
C VAL A 410 -2.04 -24.93 3.74
N ASN A 411 -1.57 -25.15 4.97
CA ASN A 411 -2.46 -25.47 6.10
C ASN A 411 -3.52 -24.38 6.33
N ASP A 412 -3.14 -23.11 6.19
CA ASP A 412 -4.01 -21.99 6.53
C ASP A 412 -5.00 -21.61 5.42
N LYS A 413 -4.66 -21.90 4.15
CA LYS A 413 -5.35 -21.33 2.99
C LYS A 413 -5.89 -22.34 2.00
N PHE A 414 -5.53 -23.61 2.11
CA PHE A 414 -6.07 -24.61 1.19
C PHE A 414 -7.60 -24.70 1.36
N TYR A 415 -8.32 -24.80 0.25
CA TYR A 415 -9.79 -24.67 0.23
C TYR A 415 -10.54 -25.77 1.01
N ILE A 416 -9.87 -26.86 1.33
CA ILE A 416 -10.38 -27.96 2.16
C ILE A 416 -9.44 -28.19 3.34
N ALA A 417 -9.97 -28.18 4.55
CA ALA A 417 -9.19 -28.22 5.78
C ALA A 417 -8.43 -29.53 6.00
N ASP A 418 -8.92 -30.65 5.48
CA ASP A 418 -8.28 -31.97 5.57
C ASP A 418 -7.29 -32.24 4.43
N LEU A 419 -7.04 -31.26 3.56
CA LEU A 419 -6.12 -31.35 2.43
C LEU A 419 -6.37 -32.59 1.55
N HIS A 420 -7.63 -32.99 1.35
CA HIS A 420 -8.04 -34.24 0.68
C HIS A 420 -7.51 -35.52 1.35
N GLY A 421 -7.22 -35.47 2.65
CA GLY A 421 -6.63 -36.60 3.39
C GLY A 421 -5.15 -36.82 3.11
N VAL A 422 -4.46 -35.84 2.50
CA VAL A 422 -3.02 -35.89 2.25
C VAL A 422 -2.24 -35.79 3.56
N ASP A 423 -1.26 -36.68 3.79
CA ASP A 423 -0.33 -36.57 4.90
C ASP A 423 0.69 -35.44 4.68
N TRP A 424 0.19 -34.20 4.75
CA TRP A 424 0.99 -33.00 4.50
C TRP A 424 2.20 -32.87 5.42
N LYS A 425 2.04 -33.28 6.68
CA LYS A 425 3.16 -33.28 7.65
C LYS A 425 4.24 -34.28 7.27
N GLY A 426 3.84 -35.45 6.78
CA GLY A 426 4.76 -36.47 6.27
C GLY A 426 5.50 -35.99 5.03
N TYR A 427 4.80 -35.35 4.07
CA TYR A 427 5.42 -34.77 2.90
C TYR A 427 6.37 -33.60 3.26
N LYS A 428 5.97 -32.68 4.14
CA LYS A 428 6.88 -31.65 4.64
C LYS A 428 8.21 -32.25 5.11
N LYS A 429 8.14 -33.25 5.98
CA LYS A 429 9.34 -33.93 6.51
C LYS A 429 10.15 -34.65 5.41
N ALA A 430 9.49 -35.23 4.42
CA ALA A 430 10.14 -35.93 3.32
C ALA A 430 10.92 -34.97 2.40
N TYR A 431 10.43 -33.76 2.18
CA TYR A 431 11.06 -32.76 1.32
C TYR A 431 12.09 -31.88 2.07
N GLU A 432 11.89 -31.59 3.35
CA GLU A 432 12.80 -30.80 4.18
C GLU A 432 14.27 -31.29 4.12
N ARG A 433 14.49 -32.59 3.99
CA ARG A 433 15.82 -33.20 3.87
C ARG A 433 16.63 -32.72 2.67
N PHE A 434 15.98 -32.19 1.63
CA PHE A 434 16.66 -31.68 0.43
C PHE A 434 17.19 -30.26 0.58
N LEU A 435 16.67 -29.46 1.52
CA LEU A 435 17.05 -28.06 1.73
C LEU A 435 18.58 -27.84 1.87
N PRO A 436 19.33 -28.64 2.65
CA PRO A 436 20.77 -28.46 2.76
C PRO A 436 21.55 -28.68 1.46
N HIS A 437 20.95 -29.35 0.47
CA HIS A 437 21.57 -29.71 -0.81
C HIS A 437 21.23 -28.76 -1.94
N ILE A 438 20.32 -27.80 -1.69
CA ILE A 438 19.86 -26.84 -2.70
C ILE A 438 20.65 -25.54 -2.56
N SER A 439 21.39 -25.17 -3.60
CA SER A 439 22.24 -23.98 -3.62
C SER A 439 21.69 -22.81 -4.43
N ASN A 440 20.64 -23.02 -5.24
CA ASN A 440 20.06 -22.01 -6.13
C ASN A 440 18.53 -22.00 -6.06
N ASN A 441 17.91 -20.93 -6.58
CA ASN A 441 16.47 -20.76 -6.49
C ASN A 441 15.68 -21.51 -7.56
N TYR A 442 16.31 -21.98 -8.62
CA TYR A 442 15.64 -22.82 -9.63
C TYR A 442 15.32 -24.19 -9.04
N ASP A 443 16.34 -24.88 -8.49
CA ASP A 443 16.16 -26.18 -7.86
C ASP A 443 15.23 -26.08 -6.66
N PHE A 444 15.30 -24.96 -5.90
CA PHE A 444 14.40 -24.70 -4.78
C PHE A 444 12.95 -24.60 -5.23
N THR A 445 12.70 -23.88 -6.33
CA THR A 445 11.35 -23.71 -6.88
C THR A 445 10.81 -25.01 -7.44
N GLU A 446 11.66 -25.82 -8.08
CA GLU A 446 11.29 -27.15 -8.58
C GLU A 446 10.87 -28.05 -7.43
N MET A 447 11.67 -28.12 -6.37
CA MET A 447 11.34 -28.88 -5.16
C MET A 447 10.01 -28.41 -4.54
N LEU A 448 9.76 -27.10 -4.45
CA LEU A 448 8.50 -26.57 -3.95
C LEU A 448 7.32 -26.92 -4.87
N SER A 449 7.52 -26.94 -6.19
CA SER A 449 6.50 -27.32 -7.15
C SER A 449 6.14 -28.80 -7.03
N GLU A 450 7.13 -29.67 -6.86
CA GLU A 450 6.91 -31.09 -6.58
C GLU A 450 6.13 -31.30 -5.27
N LEU A 451 6.58 -30.67 -4.17
CA LEU A 451 5.89 -30.73 -2.88
C LEU A 451 4.44 -30.28 -2.98
N LEU A 452 4.16 -29.18 -3.67
CA LEU A 452 2.80 -28.65 -3.83
C LEU A 452 1.95 -29.54 -4.75
N GLY A 453 2.58 -30.29 -5.67
CA GLY A 453 1.92 -31.30 -6.50
C GLY A 453 1.32 -32.45 -5.71
N GLU A 454 1.88 -32.78 -4.53
CA GLU A 454 1.37 -33.83 -3.65
C GLU A 454 -0.04 -33.54 -3.08
N LEU A 455 -0.47 -32.26 -3.11
CA LEU A 455 -1.81 -31.86 -2.70
C LEU A 455 -2.92 -32.35 -3.66
N ASN A 456 -2.54 -32.85 -4.86
CA ASN A 456 -3.48 -33.27 -5.90
C ASN A 456 -4.57 -32.22 -6.17
N GLY A 457 -4.18 -30.95 -6.14
CA GLY A 457 -5.04 -29.80 -6.37
C GLY A 457 -4.71 -29.10 -7.70
N SER A 458 -5.71 -28.49 -8.33
CA SER A 458 -5.50 -27.63 -9.48
C SER A 458 -4.81 -26.34 -9.09
N HIS A 459 -3.95 -25.80 -9.97
CA HIS A 459 -3.23 -24.53 -9.78
C HIS A 459 -2.27 -24.48 -8.58
N THR A 460 -1.76 -25.62 -8.15
CA THR A 460 -0.66 -25.69 -7.18
C THR A 460 0.68 -25.64 -7.89
N GLY A 461 1.66 -24.98 -7.30
CA GLY A 461 3.01 -24.86 -7.86
C GLY A 461 3.78 -23.66 -7.34
N ALA A 462 5.05 -23.58 -7.71
CA ALA A 462 5.93 -22.48 -7.40
C ALA A 462 6.56 -21.92 -8.68
N ARG A 463 6.93 -20.64 -8.66
CA ARG A 463 7.61 -19.98 -9.76
C ARG A 463 8.75 -19.11 -9.21
N PHE A 464 9.88 -19.15 -9.88
CA PHE A 464 10.98 -18.22 -9.65
C PHE A 464 11.07 -17.26 -10.81
N ALA A 465 10.85 -15.98 -10.55
CA ALA A 465 11.16 -14.91 -11.50
C ALA A 465 12.63 -14.54 -11.30
N ALA A 466 13.51 -15.09 -12.13
CA ALA A 466 14.85 -14.55 -12.27
C ALA A 466 14.71 -13.07 -12.65
N GLY A 467 15.35 -12.17 -11.94
CA GLY A 467 15.52 -10.79 -12.39
C GLY A 467 16.04 -10.82 -13.82
N GLY A 468 15.54 -9.92 -14.70
CA GLY A 468 15.91 -9.92 -16.11
C GLY A 468 17.43 -10.09 -16.27
N SER A 469 17.82 -10.92 -17.23
CA SER A 469 19.24 -11.13 -17.54
C SER A 469 19.93 -9.77 -17.69
N ALA A 470 21.06 -9.58 -17.04
CA ALA A 470 21.87 -8.38 -17.20
C ALA A 470 22.31 -8.18 -18.67
N MET A 471 22.25 -9.24 -19.47
CA MET A 471 22.57 -9.24 -20.90
C MET A 471 21.50 -10.03 -21.69
N PRO A 472 20.34 -9.42 -21.96
CA PRO A 472 19.29 -10.07 -22.73
C PRO A 472 19.74 -10.35 -24.15
N THR A 473 19.40 -11.53 -24.70
CA THR A 473 19.68 -11.91 -26.06
C THR A 473 18.74 -11.20 -27.03
N ALA A 474 19.28 -10.53 -28.04
CA ALA A 474 18.49 -9.85 -29.04
C ALA A 474 17.85 -10.85 -30.01
N THR A 475 16.68 -10.49 -30.55
CA THR A 475 16.05 -11.19 -31.67
C THR A 475 15.92 -10.26 -32.88
N LEU A 476 16.11 -10.81 -34.05
CA LEU A 476 15.88 -10.10 -35.33
C LEU A 476 14.41 -10.12 -35.77
N GLY A 477 13.54 -10.81 -35.02
CA GLY A 477 12.13 -10.96 -35.40
C GLY A 477 11.95 -11.74 -36.69
N VAL A 478 12.69 -12.82 -36.84
CA VAL A 478 12.60 -13.73 -37.99
C VAL A 478 12.48 -15.17 -37.54
N PHE A 479 11.89 -16.02 -38.36
CA PHE A 479 11.97 -17.47 -38.22
C PHE A 479 13.07 -17.99 -39.11
N TYR A 480 13.88 -18.91 -38.61
CA TYR A 480 14.94 -19.57 -39.36
C TYR A 480 14.44 -20.87 -40.00
N ASP A 481 15.09 -21.25 -41.09
CA ASP A 481 14.85 -22.52 -41.79
C ASP A 481 15.65 -23.61 -41.05
N GLU A 482 14.99 -24.35 -40.19
CA GLU A 482 15.61 -25.43 -39.40
C GLU A 482 16.15 -26.60 -40.25
N SER A 483 15.71 -26.71 -41.51
CA SER A 483 16.24 -27.70 -42.45
C SER A 483 17.53 -27.29 -43.16
N TYR A 484 17.97 -26.03 -42.92
CA TYR A 484 19.21 -25.52 -43.53
C TYR A 484 20.42 -25.93 -42.68
N ASP A 485 21.32 -26.72 -43.28
CA ASP A 485 22.52 -27.29 -42.65
C ASP A 485 23.83 -26.59 -43.03
N GLY A 486 23.76 -25.50 -43.83
CA GLY A 486 24.91 -24.71 -44.23
C GLY A 486 25.37 -23.70 -43.17
N ALA A 487 26.47 -22.98 -43.49
CA ALA A 487 26.95 -21.88 -42.65
C ALA A 487 25.99 -20.69 -42.70
N GLY A 488 25.82 -20.00 -41.58
CA GLY A 488 24.88 -18.89 -41.43
C GLY A 488 23.48 -19.32 -40.99
N LEU A 489 22.57 -18.35 -40.89
CA LEU A 489 21.17 -18.55 -40.52
C LEU A 489 20.27 -18.19 -41.70
N LYS A 490 19.63 -19.18 -42.32
CA LYS A 490 18.71 -18.94 -43.42
C LYS A 490 17.34 -18.49 -42.90
N ILE A 491 16.89 -17.33 -43.37
CA ILE A 491 15.59 -16.76 -42.98
C ILE A 491 14.47 -17.48 -43.73
N LYS A 492 13.55 -18.08 -42.99
CA LYS A 492 12.34 -18.70 -43.52
C LYS A 492 11.21 -17.69 -43.67
N GLU A 493 11.01 -16.86 -42.65
CA GLU A 493 9.96 -15.86 -42.63
C GLU A 493 10.40 -14.64 -41.79
N ILE A 494 9.92 -13.45 -42.17
CA ILE A 494 10.13 -12.20 -41.41
C ILE A 494 8.83 -11.78 -40.76
N MET A 495 8.85 -11.57 -39.43
CA MET A 495 7.71 -11.13 -38.66
C MET A 495 7.31 -9.69 -39.03
N LYS A 496 6.02 -9.35 -38.95
CA LYS A 496 5.49 -8.02 -39.31
C LYS A 496 6.16 -6.85 -38.56
N GLN A 497 6.62 -7.06 -37.34
CA GLN A 497 7.28 -6.04 -36.50
C GLN A 497 8.80 -6.23 -36.41
N SER A 498 9.38 -7.02 -37.27
CA SER A 498 10.83 -7.20 -37.35
C SER A 498 11.54 -5.88 -37.67
N PRO A 499 12.75 -5.64 -37.15
CA PRO A 499 13.61 -4.53 -37.58
C PRO A 499 13.78 -4.44 -39.09
N PHE A 500 13.76 -5.56 -39.80
CA PHE A 500 13.87 -5.62 -41.26
C PHE A 500 12.63 -5.08 -42.00
N THR A 501 11.46 -5.04 -41.37
CA THR A 501 10.24 -4.45 -41.93
C THR A 501 10.07 -2.97 -41.62
N GLN A 502 10.72 -2.49 -40.57
CA GLN A 502 10.63 -1.08 -40.14
C GLN A 502 11.60 -0.16 -40.90
N LYS A 503 12.71 -0.70 -41.39
CA LYS A 503 13.71 0.02 -42.18
C LYS A 503 13.68 -0.50 -43.61
N LYS A 504 13.98 0.36 -44.61
CA LYS A 504 14.18 -0.07 -46.00
C LYS A 504 15.43 -0.96 -46.05
N THR A 505 15.22 -2.26 -46.00
CA THR A 505 16.29 -3.27 -46.18
C THR A 505 15.95 -4.18 -47.32
N GLU A 506 16.96 -4.80 -47.92
CA GLU A 506 16.78 -5.82 -48.97
C GLU A 506 16.65 -7.23 -48.38
N VAL A 507 16.67 -7.37 -47.04
CA VAL A 507 16.56 -8.65 -46.35
C VAL A 507 15.14 -9.20 -46.52
N LYS A 508 15.05 -10.43 -46.99
CA LYS A 508 13.79 -11.15 -47.22
C LYS A 508 13.92 -12.63 -46.91
N ALA A 509 12.82 -13.34 -46.89
CA ALA A 509 12.84 -14.79 -46.78
C ALA A 509 13.76 -15.40 -47.85
N GLY A 510 14.53 -16.39 -47.46
CA GLY A 510 15.57 -17.03 -48.29
C GLY A 510 16.97 -16.40 -48.16
N CYS A 511 17.12 -15.20 -47.58
CA CYS A 511 18.44 -14.66 -47.26
C CYS A 511 19.14 -15.47 -46.19
N ILE A 512 20.47 -15.49 -46.21
CA ILE A 512 21.30 -16.14 -45.20
C ILE A 512 22.08 -15.04 -44.46
N ILE A 513 21.98 -15.03 -43.13
CA ILE A 513 22.79 -14.19 -42.27
C ILE A 513 24.11 -14.90 -42.03
N GLU A 514 25.17 -14.45 -42.71
CA GLU A 514 26.47 -15.10 -42.62
C GLU A 514 27.30 -14.67 -41.41
N LYS A 515 27.12 -13.42 -40.97
CA LYS A 515 27.92 -12.81 -39.90
C LYS A 515 27.08 -11.90 -39.00
N VAL A 516 27.47 -11.80 -37.72
CA VAL A 516 26.99 -10.81 -36.76
C VAL A 516 28.21 -10.03 -36.24
N ASP A 517 28.22 -8.70 -36.45
CA ASP A 517 29.35 -7.82 -36.11
C ASP A 517 30.73 -8.32 -36.60
N GLY A 518 30.75 -8.86 -37.80
CA GLY A 518 31.96 -9.39 -38.45
C GLY A 518 32.33 -10.83 -38.06
N THR A 519 31.68 -11.42 -37.04
CA THR A 519 31.89 -12.82 -36.63
C THR A 519 31.05 -13.74 -37.50
N ALA A 520 31.67 -14.71 -38.14
CA ALA A 520 30.99 -15.69 -38.99
C ALA A 520 30.17 -16.68 -38.15
N ILE A 521 29.06 -17.14 -38.72
CA ILE A 521 28.23 -18.19 -38.12
C ILE A 521 28.55 -19.48 -38.87
N GLU A 522 29.29 -20.37 -38.23
CA GLU A 522 29.62 -21.68 -38.76
C GLU A 522 28.42 -22.62 -38.76
N ALA A 523 28.42 -23.63 -39.64
CA ALA A 523 27.36 -24.63 -39.69
C ALA A 523 27.25 -25.38 -38.36
N GLY A 524 26.03 -25.43 -37.79
CA GLY A 524 25.76 -26.10 -36.53
C GLY A 524 26.32 -25.42 -35.27
N ALA A 525 26.88 -24.21 -35.40
CA ALA A 525 27.39 -23.47 -34.25
C ALA A 525 26.23 -22.84 -33.41
N ASP A 526 26.45 -22.74 -32.11
CA ASP A 526 25.59 -21.93 -31.25
C ASP A 526 25.77 -20.43 -31.53
N TYR A 527 24.78 -19.81 -32.12
CA TYR A 527 24.81 -18.40 -32.55
C TYR A 527 24.23 -17.44 -31.50
N PHE A 528 23.56 -17.94 -30.46
CA PHE A 528 22.95 -17.09 -29.44
C PHE A 528 23.94 -16.15 -28.75
N PRO A 529 25.18 -16.53 -28.41
CA PRO A 529 26.15 -15.62 -27.82
C PRO A 529 26.45 -14.38 -28.70
N LEU A 530 26.28 -14.47 -30.01
CA LEU A 530 26.48 -13.34 -30.91
C LEU A 530 25.42 -12.25 -30.79
N PHE A 531 24.28 -12.56 -30.13
CA PHE A 531 23.14 -11.65 -29.91
C PHE A 531 23.01 -11.18 -28.46
N GLU A 532 23.84 -11.70 -27.57
CA GLU A 532 23.80 -11.29 -26.16
C GLU A 532 24.15 -9.80 -25.98
N GLY A 533 23.39 -9.11 -25.11
CA GLY A 533 23.59 -7.69 -24.81
C GLY A 533 23.33 -6.72 -25.96
N LYS A 534 22.68 -7.17 -27.05
CA LYS A 534 22.43 -6.36 -28.25
C LYS A 534 20.97 -5.91 -28.41
N VAL A 535 20.14 -6.10 -27.41
CA VAL A 535 18.75 -5.62 -27.44
C VAL A 535 18.72 -4.09 -27.55
N GLY A 536 18.00 -3.58 -28.56
CA GLY A 536 17.86 -2.14 -28.83
C GLY A 536 19.03 -1.48 -29.53
N ARG A 537 19.98 -2.25 -30.07
CA ARG A 537 21.12 -1.75 -30.82
C ARG A 537 20.91 -1.89 -32.32
#